data_a23edbbb4c39799933f179f955174e33
#
_entry.id   a23edbbb4c39799933f179f955174e33
#
_cell.length_a   1.000
_cell.length_b   1.000
_cell.length_c   1.000
_cell.angle_alpha   90.00
_cell.angle_beta   90.00
_cell.angle_gamma   90.00
#
_symmetry.space_group_name_H-M   'P 1'
#
loop_
_entity.id
_entity.type
_entity.pdbx_description
1 polymer ?
#
loop_
_entity_poly.entity_id
_entity_poly.type
_entity_poly.pdbx_seq_one_letter_code
_entity_poly.pdbx_strand_id
1 'polypeptide(L)'
;MHLQELKLVVSSEVVDELVDQLMESGALSVAIEDAYADTEQEQKIFDDPMYQDQQGPELWHHSLIYALFNPDIVLELLIQSLLKKLNIEAKKIVIGVLENKDWVQASQAQFETIYISDQLCIAPSWRKPEKEVKYVVQLDPGLAFGTGSHPTTFLCLTWLEKHVQKNQSVLDYGCGSGILAIAAKKLGASDTFGVDIDRQAILSSRENAKVNEVEVHFYLPEDFVRTRPFDIVIANILANPLKMLAQLLSSYVSSGGYLVLSGLLCAQEQEIIPYYQDAFDLSLWSNLDGWICLVGRKF
;
A
#
# COMPACT_ATOMS: atom_id res chain seq x y z
N MET A 1 -30.61 -1.57 5.18
CA MET A 1 -30.73 -3.00 4.79
C MET A 1 -29.71 -3.74 5.62
N HIS A 2 -30.09 -4.82 6.29
CA HIS A 2 -29.12 -5.69 6.99
C HIS A 2 -28.78 -6.86 6.07
N LEU A 3 -27.56 -7.37 6.18
CA LEU A 3 -27.12 -8.58 5.49
C LEU A 3 -27.03 -9.73 6.50
N GLN A 4 -27.09 -10.95 5.99
CA GLN A 4 -26.77 -12.14 6.80
C GLN A 4 -25.33 -12.55 6.55
N GLU A 5 -24.61 -12.85 7.63
CA GLU A 5 -23.25 -13.33 7.62
C GLU A 5 -23.22 -14.82 7.97
N LEU A 6 -22.55 -15.60 7.16
CA LEU A 6 -22.24 -17.00 7.43
C LEU A 6 -20.75 -17.13 7.67
N LYS A 7 -20.38 -17.81 8.76
CA LYS A 7 -19.00 -18.23 9.07
C LYS A 7 -18.96 -19.72 9.28
N LEU A 8 -18.07 -20.41 8.61
CA LEU A 8 -17.86 -21.83 8.85
C LEU A 8 -16.40 -22.24 8.60
N VAL A 9 -15.94 -23.23 9.35
CA VAL A 9 -14.59 -23.78 9.21
C VAL A 9 -14.68 -25.15 8.51
N VAL A 10 -13.92 -25.30 7.43
CA VAL A 10 -13.84 -26.53 6.63
C VAL A 10 -12.38 -26.91 6.36
N SER A 11 -12.15 -28.15 5.90
CA SER A 11 -10.83 -28.56 5.43
C SER A 11 -10.55 -27.94 4.05
N SER A 12 -9.26 -27.74 3.71
CA SER A 12 -8.84 -27.18 2.43
C SER A 12 -9.37 -27.93 1.21
N GLU A 13 -9.52 -29.23 1.32
CA GLU A 13 -9.94 -30.09 0.19
C GLU A 13 -11.32 -29.76 -0.39
N VAL A 14 -12.17 -29.10 0.39
CA VAL A 14 -13.56 -28.80 0.00
C VAL A 14 -13.84 -27.30 -0.18
N VAL A 15 -12.83 -26.46 -0.01
CA VAL A 15 -12.99 -25.00 -0.02
C VAL A 15 -13.50 -24.51 -1.37
N ASP A 16 -12.85 -24.88 -2.46
CA ASP A 16 -13.18 -24.39 -3.81
C ASP A 16 -14.59 -24.77 -4.21
N GLU A 17 -14.95 -26.06 -4.02
CA GLU A 17 -16.29 -26.55 -4.35
C GLU A 17 -17.38 -25.87 -3.49
N LEU A 18 -17.09 -25.65 -2.20
CA LEU A 18 -18.03 -24.98 -1.32
C LEU A 18 -18.19 -23.51 -1.66
N VAL A 19 -17.11 -22.81 -2.00
CA VAL A 19 -17.14 -21.39 -2.44
C VAL A 19 -17.99 -21.24 -3.70
N ASP A 20 -17.77 -22.09 -4.70
CA ASP A 20 -18.55 -22.07 -5.93
C ASP A 20 -20.05 -22.28 -5.65
N GLN A 21 -20.40 -23.24 -4.81
CA GLN A 21 -21.79 -23.52 -4.46
C GLN A 21 -22.42 -22.40 -3.61
N LEU A 22 -21.69 -21.73 -2.75
CA LEU A 22 -22.17 -20.56 -2.02
C LEU A 22 -22.46 -19.39 -2.98
N MET A 23 -21.57 -19.12 -3.93
CA MET A 23 -21.78 -18.08 -4.95
C MET A 23 -22.96 -18.42 -5.86
N GLU A 24 -23.10 -19.65 -6.34
CA GLU A 24 -24.26 -20.11 -7.12
C GLU A 24 -25.58 -20.00 -6.34
N SER A 25 -25.51 -20.14 -5.02
CA SER A 25 -26.67 -20.05 -4.12
C SER A 25 -27.04 -18.62 -3.74
N GLY A 26 -26.36 -17.61 -4.29
CA GLY A 26 -26.69 -16.21 -4.12
C GLY A 26 -25.89 -15.48 -3.04
N ALA A 27 -24.70 -15.99 -2.67
CA ALA A 27 -23.78 -15.22 -1.87
C ALA A 27 -23.36 -13.95 -2.62
N LEU A 28 -23.36 -12.83 -1.93
CA LEU A 28 -22.91 -11.52 -2.44
C LEU A 28 -21.38 -11.42 -2.47
N SER A 29 -20.74 -12.07 -1.52
CA SER A 29 -19.29 -12.22 -1.43
C SER A 29 -18.94 -13.46 -0.63
N VAL A 30 -17.78 -14.07 -0.94
CA VAL A 30 -17.17 -15.12 -0.14
C VAL A 30 -15.70 -14.77 0.06
N ALA A 31 -15.23 -14.81 1.30
CA ALA A 31 -13.83 -14.63 1.67
C ALA A 31 -13.33 -15.90 2.39
N ILE A 32 -12.04 -16.19 2.25
CA ILE A 32 -11.36 -17.34 2.83
C ILE A 32 -10.20 -16.81 3.66
N GLU A 33 -10.13 -17.27 4.92
CA GLU A 33 -9.07 -16.90 5.86
C GLU A 33 -8.52 -18.15 6.56
N ASP A 34 -7.37 -18.01 7.22
CA ASP A 34 -6.87 -19.06 8.10
C ASP A 34 -7.83 -19.26 9.29
N ALA A 35 -8.31 -20.48 9.49
CA ALA A 35 -9.16 -20.80 10.64
C ALA A 35 -8.45 -20.61 12.00
N TYR A 36 -7.13 -20.49 12.00
CA TYR A 36 -6.27 -20.32 13.16
C TYR A 36 -5.49 -19.00 13.17
N ALA A 37 -5.88 -18.02 12.35
CA ALA A 37 -5.29 -16.68 12.37
C ALA A 37 -5.19 -16.13 13.80
N ASP A 38 -4.12 -15.39 14.10
CA ASP A 38 -3.81 -14.84 15.42
C ASP A 38 -3.63 -15.87 16.56
N THR A 39 -3.38 -17.14 16.23
CA THR A 39 -3.07 -18.20 17.20
C THR A 39 -1.67 -18.78 16.99
N GLU A 40 -1.19 -19.58 17.94
CA GLU A 40 0.08 -20.32 17.79
C GLU A 40 0.06 -21.35 16.63
N GLN A 41 -1.11 -21.64 16.07
CA GLN A 41 -1.32 -22.59 14.97
C GLN A 41 -1.52 -21.88 13.62
N GLU A 42 -1.36 -20.56 13.56
CA GLU A 42 -1.45 -19.77 12.33
C GLU A 42 -0.45 -20.26 11.29
N GLN A 43 -0.93 -20.54 10.08
CA GLN A 43 -0.12 -20.90 8.94
C GLN A 43 0.02 -19.71 7.99
N LYS A 44 1.22 -19.13 7.93
CA LYS A 44 1.51 -18.04 6.98
C LYS A 44 1.69 -18.64 5.59
N ILE A 45 0.75 -18.40 4.71
CA ILE A 45 0.84 -18.71 3.28
C ILE A 45 1.35 -17.43 2.62
N PHE A 46 2.63 -17.38 2.25
CA PHE A 46 3.22 -16.27 1.53
C PHE A 46 3.54 -16.68 0.10
N ASP A 47 3.01 -15.95 -0.85
CA ASP A 47 3.44 -15.96 -2.24
C ASP A 47 4.65 -14.99 -2.41
N ASP A 48 5.61 -15.04 -1.48
CA ASP A 48 6.84 -14.26 -1.56
C ASP A 48 7.87 -15.03 -2.37
N PRO A 49 8.37 -14.49 -3.50
CA PRO A 49 9.41 -15.12 -4.32
C PRO A 49 10.69 -15.51 -3.55
N MET A 50 10.95 -14.92 -2.38
CA MET A 50 12.07 -15.30 -1.53
C MET A 50 11.88 -16.65 -0.81
N TYR A 51 10.68 -17.21 -0.78
CA TYR A 51 10.35 -18.50 -0.14
C TYR A 51 9.94 -19.58 -1.14
N GLN A 52 10.19 -19.40 -2.44
CA GLN A 52 9.82 -20.35 -3.52
C GLN A 52 10.48 -21.73 -3.43
N ASP A 53 11.46 -21.95 -2.54
CA ASP A 53 12.08 -23.26 -2.33
C ASP A 53 11.37 -24.14 -1.27
N GLN A 54 10.31 -23.65 -0.63
CA GLN A 54 9.47 -24.46 0.23
C GLN A 54 8.09 -24.58 -0.43
N GLN A 55 7.79 -25.77 -0.96
CA GLN A 55 6.44 -26.17 -1.37
C GLN A 55 5.54 -26.16 -0.12
N GLY A 56 5.08 -24.97 0.28
CA GLY A 56 4.02 -24.81 1.24
C GLY A 56 2.67 -25.25 0.63
N PRO A 57 1.69 -25.66 1.43
CA PRO A 57 0.37 -25.94 0.92
C PRO A 57 -0.23 -24.70 0.27
N GLU A 58 -0.89 -24.85 -0.87
CA GLU A 58 -1.57 -23.76 -1.59
C GLU A 58 -2.72 -23.13 -0.78
N LEU A 59 -3.22 -23.85 0.23
CA LEU A 59 -4.29 -23.41 1.13
C LEU A 59 -3.99 -23.86 2.58
N TRP A 60 -4.59 -23.18 3.55
CA TRP A 60 -4.55 -23.58 4.98
C TRP A 60 -5.22 -24.93 5.20
N HIS A 61 -4.69 -25.77 6.05
CA HIS A 61 -5.29 -27.08 6.37
C HIS A 61 -6.75 -26.99 6.81
N HIS A 62 -7.11 -25.88 7.47
CA HIS A 62 -8.48 -25.52 7.77
C HIS A 62 -8.69 -24.07 7.41
N SER A 63 -9.71 -23.81 6.63
CA SER A 63 -10.09 -22.47 6.20
C SER A 63 -11.36 -22.02 6.88
N LEU A 64 -11.35 -20.76 7.31
CA LEU A 64 -12.55 -20.07 7.78
C LEU A 64 -13.17 -19.36 6.57
N ILE A 65 -14.38 -19.76 6.21
CA ILE A 65 -15.14 -19.17 5.13
C ILE A 65 -16.11 -18.16 5.71
N TYR A 66 -16.08 -16.95 5.15
CA TYR A 66 -17.07 -15.89 5.37
C TYR A 66 -17.90 -15.72 4.12
N ALA A 67 -19.22 -15.74 4.25
CA ALA A 67 -20.10 -15.44 3.14
C ALA A 67 -21.19 -14.47 3.55
N LEU A 68 -21.53 -13.53 2.66
CA LEU A 68 -22.58 -12.54 2.88
C LEU A 68 -23.76 -12.84 1.97
N PHE A 69 -24.95 -12.74 2.53
CA PHE A 69 -26.20 -12.99 1.83
C PHE A 69 -27.25 -11.91 2.06
N ASN A 70 -28.19 -11.81 1.12
CA ASN A 70 -29.38 -11.01 1.33
C ASN A 70 -30.26 -11.60 2.44
N PRO A 71 -31.04 -10.77 3.15
CA PRO A 71 -31.85 -11.23 4.30
C PRO A 71 -33.06 -12.09 3.92
N ASP A 72 -33.39 -12.18 2.63
CA ASP A 72 -34.48 -13.02 2.11
C ASP A 72 -34.08 -14.50 1.95
N ILE A 73 -32.80 -14.85 2.09
CA ILE A 73 -32.30 -16.22 2.02
C ILE A 73 -32.37 -16.85 3.41
N VAL A 74 -32.95 -18.05 3.53
CA VAL A 74 -32.96 -18.82 4.78
C VAL A 74 -31.66 -19.60 4.87
N LEU A 75 -30.62 -18.96 5.46
CA LEU A 75 -29.26 -19.51 5.50
C LEU A 75 -29.15 -20.86 6.19
N GLU A 76 -29.88 -21.09 7.26
CA GLU A 76 -29.86 -22.37 8.00
C GLU A 76 -30.22 -23.55 7.09
N LEU A 77 -31.26 -23.38 6.27
CA LEU A 77 -31.72 -24.44 5.35
C LEU A 77 -30.75 -24.59 4.17
N LEU A 78 -30.28 -23.49 3.65
CA LEU A 78 -29.31 -23.46 2.55
C LEU A 78 -28.03 -24.21 2.94
N ILE A 79 -27.43 -23.88 4.07
CA ILE A 79 -26.20 -24.48 4.53
C ILE A 79 -26.36 -25.97 4.84
N GLN A 80 -27.43 -26.34 5.51
CA GLN A 80 -27.69 -27.78 5.77
C GLN A 80 -27.82 -28.59 4.46
N SER A 81 -28.47 -28.02 3.46
CA SER A 81 -28.61 -28.63 2.14
C SER A 81 -27.28 -28.76 1.42
N LEU A 82 -26.46 -27.71 1.42
CA LEU A 82 -25.14 -27.69 0.76
C LEU A 82 -24.18 -28.67 1.42
N LEU A 83 -24.02 -28.61 2.72
CA LEU A 83 -23.13 -29.52 3.47
C LEU A 83 -23.52 -31.00 3.26
N LYS A 84 -24.81 -31.30 3.23
CA LYS A 84 -25.30 -32.63 2.92
C LYS A 84 -25.04 -33.03 1.46
N LYS A 85 -25.29 -32.14 0.51
CA LYS A 85 -25.06 -32.36 -0.93
C LYS A 85 -23.59 -32.67 -1.23
N LEU A 86 -22.69 -31.94 -0.62
CA LEU A 86 -21.25 -32.04 -0.82
C LEU A 86 -20.56 -33.01 0.11
N ASN A 87 -21.31 -33.63 1.03
CA ASN A 87 -20.78 -34.55 2.08
C ASN A 87 -19.65 -33.87 2.90
N ILE A 88 -19.82 -32.59 3.25
CA ILE A 88 -18.84 -31.82 3.98
C ILE A 88 -19.16 -31.79 5.46
N GLU A 89 -18.15 -32.05 6.29
CA GLU A 89 -18.18 -31.79 7.73
C GLU A 89 -17.64 -30.42 8.01
N ALA A 90 -18.51 -29.48 8.40
CA ALA A 90 -18.12 -28.16 8.81
C ALA A 90 -18.01 -28.06 10.34
N LYS A 91 -16.94 -27.41 10.80
CA LYS A 91 -16.76 -27.03 12.21
C LYS A 91 -17.19 -25.59 12.40
N LYS A 92 -17.79 -25.26 13.56
CA LYS A 92 -18.15 -23.89 13.95
C LYS A 92 -18.97 -23.13 12.90
N ILE A 93 -20.20 -23.60 12.63
CA ILE A 93 -21.13 -22.83 11.78
C ILE A 93 -21.74 -21.72 12.63
N VAL A 94 -21.57 -20.49 12.21
CA VAL A 94 -22.16 -19.30 12.84
C VAL A 94 -22.92 -18.52 11.77
N ILE A 95 -24.19 -18.25 12.04
CA ILE A 95 -25.02 -17.38 11.23
C ILE A 95 -25.31 -16.15 12.06
N GLY A 96 -24.97 -14.98 11.54
CA GLY A 96 -25.13 -13.70 12.17
C GLY A 96 -25.92 -12.73 11.29
N VAL A 97 -26.38 -11.65 11.88
CA VAL A 97 -26.96 -10.52 11.16
C VAL A 97 -25.90 -9.42 11.18
N LEU A 98 -25.46 -9.01 9.99
CA LEU A 98 -24.62 -7.86 9.82
C LEU A 98 -25.54 -6.64 9.79
N GLU A 99 -25.66 -5.92 10.89
CA GLU A 99 -26.35 -4.65 10.90
C GLU A 99 -25.67 -3.71 9.91
N ASN A 100 -26.47 -2.96 9.18
CA ASN A 100 -25.97 -1.91 8.29
C ASN A 100 -25.37 -0.77 9.16
N LYS A 101 -24.26 -1.07 9.81
CA LYS A 101 -23.37 0.00 10.28
C LYS A 101 -22.90 0.71 9.03
N ASP A 102 -22.86 2.02 9.09
CA ASP A 102 -22.22 2.81 8.06
C ASP A 102 -20.74 2.38 7.99
N TRP A 103 -20.46 1.34 7.17
CA TRP A 103 -19.14 0.77 7.00
C TRP A 103 -18.15 1.81 6.52
N VAL A 104 -18.66 2.83 5.84
CA VAL A 104 -17.86 3.98 5.43
C VAL A 104 -17.40 4.72 6.66
N GLN A 105 -18.31 5.06 7.59
CA GLN A 105 -17.94 5.73 8.84
C GLN A 105 -17.07 4.85 9.76
N ALA A 106 -17.39 3.56 9.88
CA ALA A 106 -16.62 2.63 10.70
C ALA A 106 -15.20 2.42 10.13
N SER A 107 -15.06 2.31 8.82
CA SER A 107 -13.77 2.26 8.14
C SER A 107 -13.04 3.60 8.28
N GLN A 108 -13.70 4.71 8.05
CA GLN A 108 -13.13 6.05 8.17
C GLN A 108 -12.63 6.35 9.59
N ALA A 109 -13.30 5.83 10.62
CA ALA A 109 -12.89 6.01 12.02
C ALA A 109 -11.55 5.35 12.36
N GLN A 110 -11.12 4.33 11.59
CA GLN A 110 -9.85 3.63 11.79
C GLN A 110 -8.64 4.41 11.24
N PHE A 111 -8.86 5.41 10.38
CA PHE A 111 -7.76 6.18 9.79
C PHE A 111 -7.49 7.44 10.61
N GLU A 112 -6.36 7.42 11.29
CA GLU A 112 -5.91 8.55 12.10
C GLU A 112 -5.00 9.49 11.30
N THR A 113 -4.86 10.74 11.79
CA THR A 113 -3.87 11.67 11.26
C THR A 113 -2.46 11.19 11.61
N ILE A 114 -1.60 11.06 10.62
CA ILE A 114 -0.20 10.67 10.79
C ILE A 114 0.65 11.94 10.84
N TYR A 115 1.20 12.25 12.00
CA TYR A 115 2.09 13.39 12.17
C TYR A 115 3.52 13.00 11.81
N ILE A 116 4.07 13.61 10.76
CA ILE A 116 5.48 13.45 10.37
C ILE A 116 6.35 14.32 11.28
N SER A 117 5.87 15.52 11.58
CA SER A 117 6.48 16.49 12.49
C SER A 117 5.42 17.44 13.05
N ASP A 118 5.86 18.50 13.74
CA ASP A 118 4.97 19.59 14.14
C ASP A 118 4.53 20.50 12.96
N GLN A 119 5.12 20.33 11.77
CA GLN A 119 4.80 21.14 10.61
C GLN A 119 4.14 20.38 9.45
N LEU A 120 4.28 19.06 9.39
CA LEU A 120 3.78 18.21 8.31
C LEU A 120 2.97 17.04 8.87
N CYS A 121 1.76 16.85 8.36
CA CYS A 121 0.98 15.66 8.62
C CYS A 121 0.27 15.13 7.37
N ILE A 122 -0.16 13.87 7.44
CA ILE A 122 -1.06 13.23 6.48
C ILE A 122 -2.39 13.05 7.19
N ALA A 123 -3.48 13.49 6.58
CA ALA A 123 -4.81 13.33 7.13
C ALA A 123 -5.80 12.91 6.05
N PRO A 124 -6.78 12.03 6.36
CA PRO A 124 -7.89 11.76 5.45
C PRO A 124 -8.71 13.04 5.21
N SER A 125 -9.38 13.14 4.04
CA SER A 125 -10.15 14.34 3.66
C SER A 125 -11.30 14.65 4.62
N TRP A 126 -11.84 13.65 5.30
CA TRP A 126 -12.94 13.76 6.28
C TRP A 126 -12.48 14.10 7.70
N ARG A 127 -11.16 14.15 7.97
CA ARG A 127 -10.63 14.42 9.33
C ARG A 127 -9.73 15.65 9.34
N LYS A 128 -10.02 16.58 10.21
CA LYS A 128 -9.11 17.70 10.47
C LYS A 128 -8.05 17.25 11.47
N PRO A 129 -6.77 17.64 11.26
CA PRO A 129 -5.72 17.42 12.26
C PRO A 129 -6.12 17.99 13.63
N GLU A 130 -5.80 17.27 14.68
CA GLU A 130 -6.10 17.70 16.06
C GLU A 130 -5.19 18.85 16.53
N LYS A 131 -4.00 18.93 15.93
CA LYS A 131 -3.05 20.02 16.14
C LYS A 131 -3.03 20.92 14.92
N GLU A 132 -2.75 22.19 15.12
CA GLU A 132 -2.47 23.12 14.03
C GLU A 132 -1.14 22.74 13.38
N VAL A 133 -1.18 22.37 12.09
CA VAL A 133 -0.04 21.93 11.31
C VAL A 133 0.03 22.78 10.05
N LYS A 134 1.22 23.23 9.70
CA LYS A 134 1.42 24.13 8.56
C LYS A 134 1.15 23.47 7.20
N TYR A 135 1.57 22.22 7.06
CA TYR A 135 1.44 21.47 5.82
C TYR A 135 0.61 20.19 6.08
N VAL A 136 -0.56 20.13 5.48
CA VAL A 136 -1.43 18.97 5.54
C VAL A 136 -1.51 18.33 4.17
N VAL A 137 -1.08 17.09 4.05
CA VAL A 137 -1.30 16.27 2.86
C VAL A 137 -2.60 15.49 3.09
N GLN A 138 -3.63 15.82 2.34
CA GLN A 138 -4.89 15.06 2.37
C GLN A 138 -4.74 13.81 1.52
N LEU A 139 -4.96 12.65 2.14
CA LEU A 139 -4.86 11.38 1.46
C LEU A 139 -5.91 10.41 2.01
N ASP A 140 -6.84 10.05 1.18
CA ASP A 140 -7.85 9.05 1.52
C ASP A 140 -7.31 7.64 1.26
N PRO A 141 -7.53 6.69 2.18
CA PRO A 141 -7.22 5.29 1.93
C PRO A 141 -7.92 4.81 0.66
N GLY A 142 -7.15 4.30 -0.28
CA GLY A 142 -7.64 3.87 -1.58
C GLY A 142 -6.92 2.63 -2.09
N LEU A 143 -7.17 2.27 -3.34
CA LEU A 143 -6.59 1.11 -4.01
C LEU A 143 -5.10 1.31 -4.36
N ALA A 144 -4.59 2.54 -4.34
CA ALA A 144 -3.18 2.80 -4.64
C ALA A 144 -2.31 2.63 -3.39
N PHE A 145 -1.13 2.03 -3.56
CA PHE A 145 -0.11 1.90 -2.50
C PHE A 145 0.39 3.28 -2.04
N GLY A 146 0.74 3.39 -0.75
CA GLY A 146 1.31 4.63 -0.18
C GLY A 146 0.31 5.45 0.63
N THR A 147 -0.33 4.83 1.64
CA THR A 147 -1.25 5.52 2.60
C THR A 147 -0.52 6.45 3.58
N GLY A 148 0.81 6.46 3.56
CA GLY A 148 1.63 7.25 4.48
C GLY A 148 1.96 6.57 5.81
N SER A 149 1.30 5.48 6.17
CA SER A 149 1.54 4.76 7.41
C SER A 149 2.81 3.89 7.40
N HIS A 150 3.30 3.52 6.21
CA HIS A 150 4.46 2.67 6.09
C HIS A 150 5.76 3.40 6.51
N PRO A 151 6.68 2.77 7.27
CA PRO A 151 7.92 3.39 7.71
C PRO A 151 8.75 4.04 6.59
N THR A 152 8.80 3.42 5.40
CA THR A 152 9.54 3.96 4.25
C THR A 152 8.98 5.30 3.77
N THR A 153 7.65 5.44 3.73
CA THR A 153 6.99 6.69 3.35
C THR A 153 7.23 7.77 4.41
N PHE A 154 7.16 7.39 5.69
CA PHE A 154 7.47 8.29 6.81
C PHE A 154 8.91 8.82 6.71
N LEU A 155 9.89 7.95 6.46
CA LEU A 155 11.29 8.34 6.28
C LEU A 155 11.46 9.32 5.11
N CYS A 156 10.86 9.03 3.96
CA CYS A 156 10.90 9.89 2.78
C CYS A 156 10.28 11.28 3.04
N LEU A 157 9.12 11.33 3.69
CA LEU A 157 8.44 12.58 4.04
C LEU A 157 9.25 13.40 5.04
N THR A 158 9.85 12.74 6.04
CA THR A 158 10.74 13.41 7.00
C THR A 158 11.97 14.01 6.32
N TRP A 159 12.52 13.30 5.32
CA TRP A 159 13.64 13.83 4.53
C TRP A 159 13.22 15.03 3.69
N LEU A 160 12.08 14.92 2.96
CA LEU A 160 11.57 16.02 2.12
C LEU A 160 11.32 17.27 2.94
N GLU A 161 10.69 17.14 4.11
CA GLU A 161 10.40 18.29 4.97
C GLU A 161 11.66 19.06 5.37
N LYS A 162 12.76 18.35 5.64
CA LYS A 162 14.01 18.96 6.09
C LYS A 162 14.85 19.55 4.95
N HIS A 163 14.69 19.07 3.72
CA HIS A 163 15.63 19.35 2.64
C HIS A 163 15.03 20.04 1.43
N VAL A 164 13.71 19.94 1.21
CA VAL A 164 13.06 20.66 0.10
C VAL A 164 13.15 22.15 0.31
N GLN A 165 13.67 22.84 -0.70
CA GLN A 165 13.75 24.31 -0.74
C GLN A 165 12.83 24.85 -1.82
N LYS A 166 12.48 26.13 -1.67
CA LYS A 166 11.69 26.85 -2.70
C LYS A 166 12.38 26.79 -4.05
N ASN A 167 11.59 26.62 -5.09
CA ASN A 167 12.00 26.58 -6.50
C ASN A 167 12.81 25.35 -6.93
N GLN A 168 12.99 24.36 -6.07
CA GLN A 168 13.57 23.07 -6.48
C GLN A 168 12.60 22.25 -7.30
N SER A 169 13.13 21.48 -8.23
CA SER A 169 12.40 20.48 -9.01
C SER A 169 12.52 19.11 -8.36
N VAL A 170 11.38 18.37 -8.27
CA VAL A 170 11.31 17.07 -7.62
C VAL A 170 10.68 16.04 -8.54
N LEU A 171 11.30 14.88 -8.65
CA LEU A 171 10.75 13.68 -9.29
C LEU A 171 10.51 12.59 -8.25
N ASP A 172 9.28 12.11 -8.17
CA ASP A 172 8.86 10.93 -7.40
C ASP A 172 8.70 9.75 -8.36
N TYR A 173 9.66 8.80 -8.34
CA TYR A 173 9.67 7.66 -9.26
C TYR A 173 9.16 6.39 -8.57
N GLY A 174 8.06 5.82 -9.04
CA GLY A 174 7.23 4.86 -8.33
C GLY A 174 6.28 5.60 -7.38
N CYS A 175 5.56 6.60 -7.90
CA CYS A 175 4.86 7.58 -7.07
C CYS A 175 3.62 7.04 -6.35
N GLY A 176 3.05 5.91 -6.78
CA GLY A 176 1.87 5.31 -6.18
C GLY A 176 0.71 6.31 -6.02
N SER A 177 0.33 6.58 -4.79
CA SER A 177 -0.69 7.58 -4.44
C SER A 177 -0.30 9.03 -4.76
N GLY A 178 0.97 9.29 -5.12
CA GLY A 178 1.53 10.62 -5.34
C GLY A 178 1.90 11.36 -4.05
N ILE A 179 1.85 10.71 -2.90
CA ILE A 179 2.02 11.34 -1.59
C ILE A 179 3.33 12.13 -1.45
N LEU A 180 4.46 11.58 -1.95
CA LEU A 180 5.76 12.23 -1.83
C LEU A 180 5.86 13.45 -2.76
N ALA A 181 5.38 13.33 -4.00
CA ALA A 181 5.30 14.43 -4.95
C ALA A 181 4.39 15.57 -4.43
N ILE A 182 3.21 15.22 -3.92
CA ILE A 182 2.27 16.18 -3.32
C ILE A 182 2.89 16.89 -2.11
N ALA A 183 3.53 16.13 -1.21
CA ALA A 183 4.23 16.69 -0.06
C ALA A 183 5.35 17.65 -0.49
N ALA A 184 6.20 17.24 -1.44
CA ALA A 184 7.27 18.09 -1.96
C ALA A 184 6.71 19.42 -2.52
N LYS A 185 5.59 19.36 -3.26
CA LYS A 185 4.93 20.55 -3.77
C LYS A 185 4.43 21.49 -2.67
N LYS A 186 3.76 20.92 -1.63
CA LYS A 186 3.30 21.70 -0.47
C LYS A 186 4.44 22.31 0.33
N LEU A 187 5.59 21.63 0.40
CA LEU A 187 6.80 22.12 1.07
C LEU A 187 7.51 23.23 0.29
N GLY A 188 7.13 23.49 -0.96
CA GLY A 188 7.62 24.63 -1.73
C GLY A 188 8.39 24.28 -2.99
N ALA A 189 8.46 23.02 -3.40
CA ALA A 189 8.99 22.63 -4.70
C ALA A 189 8.21 23.32 -5.82
N SER A 190 8.91 23.82 -6.85
CA SER A 190 8.27 24.55 -7.95
C SER A 190 7.72 23.61 -9.02
N ASP A 191 8.51 22.62 -9.40
CA ASP A 191 8.30 21.78 -10.56
C ASP A 191 8.33 20.33 -10.09
N THR A 192 7.16 19.71 -9.93
CA THR A 192 7.04 18.41 -9.27
C THR A 192 6.37 17.41 -10.19
N PHE A 193 7.00 16.25 -10.31
CA PHE A 193 6.57 15.18 -11.18
C PHE A 193 6.46 13.86 -10.40
N GLY A 194 5.53 13.01 -10.82
CA GLY A 194 5.43 11.62 -10.40
C GLY A 194 5.43 10.70 -11.61
N VAL A 195 6.09 9.57 -11.49
CA VAL A 195 6.10 8.52 -12.53
C VAL A 195 5.76 7.19 -11.87
N ASP A 196 4.86 6.44 -12.47
CA ASP A 196 4.52 5.08 -12.02
C ASP A 196 4.17 4.19 -13.21
N ILE A 197 4.46 2.89 -13.10
CA ILE A 197 4.13 1.89 -14.12
C ILE A 197 2.65 1.51 -14.12
N ASP A 198 1.97 1.73 -12.99
CA ASP A 198 0.56 1.39 -12.82
C ASP A 198 -0.34 2.58 -13.22
N ARG A 199 -1.20 2.35 -14.21
CA ARG A 199 -2.21 3.33 -14.65
C ARG A 199 -3.17 3.73 -13.52
N GLN A 200 -3.48 2.80 -12.61
CA GLN A 200 -4.37 3.10 -11.49
C GLN A 200 -3.67 4.04 -10.48
N ALA A 201 -2.38 3.85 -10.25
CA ALA A 201 -1.57 4.77 -9.44
C ALA A 201 -1.57 6.20 -10.04
N ILE A 202 -1.41 6.33 -11.36
CA ILE A 202 -1.47 7.63 -12.05
C ILE A 202 -2.85 8.31 -11.91
N LEU A 203 -3.93 7.54 -12.00
CA LEU A 203 -5.28 8.08 -11.79
C LEU A 203 -5.47 8.56 -10.35
N SER A 204 -5.10 7.73 -9.39
CA SER A 204 -5.21 8.05 -7.95
C SER A 204 -4.35 9.24 -7.57
N SER A 205 -3.10 9.32 -8.05
CA SER A 205 -2.20 10.44 -7.75
C SER A 205 -2.72 11.78 -8.30
N ARG A 206 -3.34 11.79 -9.48
CA ARG A 206 -3.98 12.98 -10.05
C ARG A 206 -5.18 13.44 -9.23
N GLU A 207 -6.01 12.50 -8.76
CA GLU A 207 -7.13 12.82 -7.88
C GLU A 207 -6.64 13.37 -6.54
N ASN A 208 -5.63 12.74 -5.94
CA ASN A 208 -5.02 13.21 -4.70
C ASN A 208 -4.40 14.61 -4.84
N ALA A 209 -3.74 14.91 -5.97
CA ALA A 209 -3.21 16.25 -6.22
C ALA A 209 -4.33 17.30 -6.30
N LYS A 210 -5.47 16.98 -6.91
CA LYS A 210 -6.64 17.88 -6.94
C LYS A 210 -7.21 18.12 -5.54
N VAL A 211 -7.39 17.07 -4.73
CA VAL A 211 -7.84 17.17 -3.33
C VAL A 211 -6.91 18.08 -2.52
N ASN A 212 -5.63 17.99 -2.79
CA ASN A 212 -4.60 18.80 -2.12
C ASN A 212 -4.42 20.21 -2.70
N GLU A 213 -5.13 20.55 -3.78
CA GLU A 213 -5.04 21.84 -4.46
C GLU A 213 -3.62 22.19 -4.92
N VAL A 214 -2.87 21.18 -5.38
CA VAL A 214 -1.49 21.35 -5.88
C VAL A 214 -1.36 20.90 -7.33
N GLU A 215 -0.50 21.59 -8.06
CA GLU A 215 -0.15 21.23 -9.43
C GLU A 215 1.07 20.29 -9.41
N VAL A 216 0.83 19.00 -9.70
CA VAL A 216 1.84 17.95 -9.86
C VAL A 216 1.54 17.20 -11.14
N HIS A 217 2.57 16.88 -11.92
CA HIS A 217 2.43 16.21 -13.20
C HIS A 217 2.75 14.71 -13.06
N PHE A 218 1.78 13.85 -13.41
CA PHE A 218 1.92 12.39 -13.28
C PHE A 218 1.87 11.70 -14.64
N TYR A 219 2.83 10.78 -14.88
CA TYR A 219 3.05 10.10 -16.15
C TYR A 219 3.33 8.61 -15.98
N LEU A 220 2.95 7.84 -16.99
CA LEU A 220 3.53 6.52 -17.20
C LEU A 220 4.99 6.67 -17.70
N PRO A 221 5.87 5.68 -17.48
CA PRO A 221 7.27 5.77 -17.93
C PRO A 221 7.43 6.04 -19.43
N GLU A 222 6.57 5.46 -20.26
CA GLU A 222 6.57 5.65 -21.72
C GLU A 222 6.18 7.06 -22.15
N ASP A 223 5.39 7.76 -21.36
CA ASP A 223 4.92 9.12 -21.63
C ASP A 223 5.81 10.19 -20.99
N PHE A 224 6.74 9.77 -20.13
CA PHE A 224 7.57 10.69 -19.37
C PHE A 224 8.80 11.14 -20.16
N VAL A 225 8.73 12.32 -20.76
CA VAL A 225 9.84 12.94 -21.46
C VAL A 225 10.30 14.17 -20.72
N ARG A 226 11.52 14.14 -20.24
CA ARG A 226 12.11 15.33 -19.58
C ARG A 226 13.43 15.71 -20.24
N THR A 227 13.59 17.03 -20.45
CA THR A 227 14.78 17.62 -21.07
C THR A 227 15.82 18.13 -20.07
N ARG A 228 15.45 18.22 -18.78
CA ARG A 228 16.33 18.72 -17.70
C ARG A 228 16.32 17.77 -16.52
N PRO A 229 17.46 17.54 -15.86
CA PRO A 229 17.51 16.78 -14.62
C PRO A 229 16.84 17.54 -13.47
N PHE A 230 16.57 16.85 -12.37
CA PHE A 230 15.90 17.35 -11.18
C PHE A 230 16.88 17.66 -10.06
N ASP A 231 16.53 18.59 -9.19
CA ASP A 231 17.29 18.88 -7.97
C ASP A 231 17.15 17.74 -6.95
N ILE A 232 16.00 17.06 -6.94
CA ILE A 232 15.72 15.94 -6.08
C ILE A 232 15.02 14.84 -6.90
N VAL A 233 15.54 13.62 -6.82
CA VAL A 233 14.86 12.42 -7.29
C VAL A 233 14.65 11.51 -6.08
N ILE A 234 13.40 11.15 -5.82
CA ILE A 234 13.03 10.24 -4.74
C ILE A 234 12.38 8.99 -5.34
N ALA A 235 12.75 7.81 -4.83
CA ALA A 235 12.15 6.55 -5.22
C ALA A 235 11.94 5.67 -3.97
N ASN A 236 10.67 5.41 -3.65
CA ASN A 236 10.27 4.54 -2.55
C ASN A 236 9.68 3.25 -3.12
N ILE A 237 10.55 2.41 -3.68
CA ILE A 237 10.22 1.17 -4.37
C ILE A 237 11.13 0.03 -3.90
N LEU A 238 10.81 -1.22 -4.26
CA LEU A 238 11.56 -2.40 -3.82
C LEU A 238 13.01 -2.42 -4.35
N ALA A 239 13.88 -3.17 -3.68
CA ALA A 239 15.32 -3.26 -3.97
C ALA A 239 15.63 -3.66 -5.41
N ASN A 240 14.96 -4.66 -5.97
CA ASN A 240 15.23 -5.13 -7.33
C ASN A 240 14.96 -4.06 -8.40
N PRO A 241 13.79 -3.39 -8.43
CA PRO A 241 13.59 -2.21 -9.29
C PRO A 241 14.64 -1.13 -9.11
N LEU A 242 15.06 -0.81 -7.86
CA LEU A 242 16.10 0.20 -7.63
C LEU A 242 17.44 -0.16 -8.29
N LYS A 243 17.84 -1.43 -8.27
CA LYS A 243 19.06 -1.89 -8.98
C LYS A 243 18.90 -1.76 -10.50
N MET A 244 17.77 -2.22 -11.03
CA MET A 244 17.51 -2.19 -12.47
C MET A 244 17.45 -0.77 -13.04
N LEU A 245 16.91 0.16 -12.27
CA LEU A 245 16.68 1.55 -12.66
C LEU A 245 17.84 2.49 -12.26
N ALA A 246 18.94 1.97 -11.69
CA ALA A 246 20.00 2.80 -11.12
C ALA A 246 20.58 3.83 -12.12
N GLN A 247 20.88 3.43 -13.34
CA GLN A 247 21.39 4.34 -14.37
C GLN A 247 20.35 5.39 -14.77
N LEU A 248 19.09 4.98 -14.90
CA LEU A 248 17.98 5.86 -15.26
C LEU A 248 17.76 6.91 -14.17
N LEU A 249 17.58 6.49 -12.92
CA LEU A 249 17.40 7.38 -11.77
C LEU A 249 18.58 8.34 -11.61
N SER A 250 19.81 7.82 -11.77
CA SER A 250 21.02 8.66 -11.75
C SER A 250 21.02 9.72 -12.85
N SER A 251 20.52 9.40 -14.05
CA SER A 251 20.44 10.36 -15.16
C SER A 251 19.47 11.49 -14.89
N TYR A 252 18.44 11.26 -14.09
CA TYR A 252 17.44 12.26 -13.73
C TYR A 252 17.90 13.27 -12.67
N VAL A 253 18.96 12.98 -11.91
CA VAL A 253 19.46 13.91 -10.89
C VAL A 253 20.43 14.92 -11.50
N SER A 254 20.29 16.20 -11.19
CA SER A 254 21.24 17.25 -11.58
C SER A 254 22.57 17.13 -10.81
N SER A 255 23.66 17.66 -11.36
CA SER A 255 24.92 17.77 -10.60
C SER A 255 24.68 18.56 -9.32
N GLY A 256 25.15 18.05 -8.18
CA GLY A 256 24.88 18.59 -6.86
C GLY A 256 23.47 18.35 -6.31
N GLY A 257 22.57 17.71 -7.08
CA GLY A 257 21.23 17.31 -6.65
C GLY A 257 21.25 16.08 -5.76
N TYR A 258 20.08 15.72 -5.23
CA TYR A 258 19.92 14.60 -4.31
C TYR A 258 19.17 13.42 -4.93
N LEU A 259 19.65 12.23 -4.63
CA LEU A 259 18.95 10.96 -4.82
C LEU A 259 18.52 10.44 -3.45
N VAL A 260 17.23 10.11 -3.30
CA VAL A 260 16.63 9.59 -2.07
C VAL A 260 15.98 8.25 -2.38
N LEU A 261 16.46 7.17 -1.75
CA LEU A 261 15.99 5.82 -1.99
C LEU A 261 15.44 5.22 -0.71
N SER A 262 14.24 4.63 -0.78
CA SER A 262 13.61 3.88 0.30
C SER A 262 12.81 2.69 -0.28
N GLY A 263 12.04 1.99 0.57
CA GLY A 263 11.48 0.69 0.20
C GLY A 263 12.46 -0.45 0.40
N LEU A 264 13.47 -0.21 1.23
CA LEU A 264 14.61 -1.08 1.48
C LEU A 264 14.65 -1.54 2.94
N LEU A 265 14.95 -2.81 3.18
CA LEU A 265 15.28 -3.32 4.50
C LEU A 265 16.74 -2.99 4.85
N CYS A 266 17.06 -2.91 6.16
CA CYS A 266 18.42 -2.64 6.62
C CYS A 266 19.47 -3.60 6.03
N ALA A 267 19.10 -4.88 5.85
CA ALA A 267 20.00 -5.87 5.27
C ALA A 267 20.37 -5.61 3.79
N GLN A 268 19.57 -4.79 3.09
CA GLN A 268 19.74 -4.50 1.65
C GLN A 268 20.65 -3.28 1.40
N GLU A 269 21.07 -2.55 2.42
CA GLU A 269 21.91 -1.36 2.28
C GLU A 269 23.14 -1.62 1.42
N GLN A 270 23.96 -2.61 1.82
CA GLN A 270 25.21 -2.95 1.13
C GLN A 270 25.01 -3.53 -0.27
N GLU A 271 23.83 -4.01 -0.56
CA GLU A 271 23.45 -4.54 -1.87
C GLU A 271 23.11 -3.42 -2.86
N ILE A 272 22.55 -2.29 -2.39
CA ILE A 272 22.09 -1.19 -3.24
C ILE A 272 23.20 -0.18 -3.54
N ILE A 273 24.02 0.19 -2.57
CA ILE A 273 25.04 1.23 -2.70
C ILE A 273 25.93 1.06 -3.94
N PRO A 274 26.43 -0.15 -4.28
CA PRO A 274 27.33 -0.33 -5.42
C PRO A 274 26.74 0.08 -6.78
N TYR A 275 25.42 0.04 -6.94
CA TYR A 275 24.77 0.42 -8.19
C TYR A 275 24.76 1.93 -8.46
N TYR A 276 25.04 2.73 -7.44
CA TYR A 276 24.98 4.21 -7.50
C TYR A 276 26.32 4.88 -7.21
N GLN A 277 27.35 4.16 -6.78
CA GLN A 277 28.63 4.69 -6.30
C GLN A 277 29.40 5.52 -7.33
N ASP A 278 29.18 5.29 -8.64
CA ASP A 278 29.87 6.03 -9.70
C ASP A 278 29.36 7.47 -9.85
N ALA A 279 28.17 7.74 -9.32
CA ALA A 279 27.52 9.05 -9.46
C ALA A 279 27.18 9.73 -8.14
N PHE A 280 27.16 8.98 -7.02
CA PHE A 280 26.72 9.47 -5.72
C PHE A 280 27.58 8.95 -4.58
N ASP A 281 27.75 9.78 -3.56
CA ASP A 281 28.13 9.34 -2.22
C ASP A 281 26.84 8.95 -1.45
N LEU A 282 26.33 7.73 -1.77
CA LEU A 282 25.08 7.22 -1.21
C LEU A 282 25.34 6.60 0.17
N SER A 283 24.61 7.06 1.18
CA SER A 283 24.78 6.58 2.56
C SER A 283 23.43 6.49 3.29
N LEU A 284 23.44 5.76 4.40
CA LEU A 284 22.27 5.65 5.28
C LEU A 284 21.96 7.02 5.90
N TRP A 285 20.80 7.56 5.60
CA TRP A 285 20.29 8.77 6.21
C TRP A 285 19.53 8.49 7.51
N SER A 286 18.62 7.50 7.48
CA SER A 286 17.83 7.10 8.66
C SER A 286 17.24 5.71 8.50
N ASN A 287 16.80 5.13 9.62
CA ASN A 287 16.07 3.88 9.65
C ASN A 287 14.85 3.97 10.60
N LEU A 288 13.84 3.13 10.34
CA LEU A 288 12.64 3.00 11.15
C LEU A 288 12.06 1.59 10.97
N ASP A 289 11.83 0.87 12.06
CA ASP A 289 11.21 -0.47 12.07
C ASP A 289 11.84 -1.47 11.06
N GLY A 290 13.18 -1.47 10.96
CA GLY A 290 13.90 -2.35 10.06
C GLY A 290 13.98 -1.87 8.59
N TRP A 291 13.33 -0.76 8.24
CA TRP A 291 13.38 -0.11 6.93
C TRP A 291 14.36 1.05 6.93
N ILE A 292 14.95 1.33 5.77
CA ILE A 292 15.95 2.39 5.61
C ILE A 292 15.59 3.39 4.52
N CYS A 293 16.16 4.59 4.70
CA CYS A 293 16.25 5.61 3.66
C CYS A 293 17.74 5.90 3.40
N LEU A 294 18.16 5.71 2.15
CA LEU A 294 19.50 6.06 1.66
C LEU A 294 19.45 7.39 0.94
N VAL A 295 20.46 8.21 1.13
CA VAL A 295 20.54 9.52 0.47
C VAL A 295 21.96 9.72 -0.08
N GLY A 296 22.04 10.22 -1.29
CA GLY A 296 23.29 10.61 -1.93
C GLY A 296 23.19 11.93 -2.66
N ARG A 297 24.30 12.67 -2.67
CA ARG A 297 24.43 13.87 -3.49
C ARG A 297 25.22 13.53 -4.74
N LYS A 298 24.73 13.97 -5.89
CA LYS A 298 25.40 13.72 -7.18
C LYS A 298 26.68 14.54 -7.29
N PHE A 299 27.74 13.91 -7.78
CA PHE A 299 29.05 14.55 -8.02
C PHE A 299 28.96 15.64 -9.10
#